data_7138876a66e1f48a2a127009f90f05fe
#
_entry.id   7138876a66e1f48a2a127009f90f05fe
#
_cell.length_a   1.000
_cell.length_b   1.000
_cell.length_c   1.000
_cell.angle_alpha   90.00
_cell.angle_beta   90.00
_cell.angle_gamma   90.00
#
_symmetry.space_group_name_H-M   'P 1'
#
loop_
_entity.id
_entity.type
_entity.pdbx_description
1 polymer ?
#
loop_
_entity_poly.entity_id
_entity_poly.type
_entity_poly.pdbx_seq_one_letter_code
_entity_poly.pdbx_strand_id
1 'polypeptide(L)'
;MQAIVMTDIGGPEVLVAREVPAPEPDAGEVLVRAEAVPVLYPETLLRSGTFPMTAELPAVFGFQAAGEVIEVGAGVDPNLIGRRVVVETTGAGSYAEFVRGPAESLTPIPDGVSTDEAAAAVMSGSVAIALLKAARLTGTETVLVEAGATGVGSFLVQLAGQFGAARVIATAGGPIKTARARELGAAEVVDHRADEWTDALRDRLGGASIDVVFDSIGGTSATRLLDLMTPGRGRMLSYGWLSGAPAQVSAGDLLPRGLTLVGGAGPAWLAGLAAHRADILARIHSLAPAVETTLPLEDAAKAHELVESRTPIGKIILRPGANR
;
A
#
# COMPACT_ATOMS: atom_id res chain seq x y z
N MET A 1 -25.56 4.38 12.15
CA MET A 1 -24.85 3.80 11.01
C MET A 1 -24.15 2.52 11.39
N GLN A 2 -23.97 1.59 10.44
CA GLN A 2 -23.13 0.43 10.65
C GLN A 2 -21.64 0.83 10.55
N ALA A 3 -20.85 0.30 11.48
CA ALA A 3 -19.39 0.49 11.50
C ALA A 3 -18.70 -0.72 12.13
N ILE A 4 -17.40 -0.88 11.84
CA ILE A 4 -16.55 -1.87 12.49
C ILE A 4 -15.78 -1.18 13.60
N VAL A 5 -16.05 -1.62 14.82
CA VAL A 5 -15.37 -1.11 16.01
C VAL A 5 -14.27 -2.09 16.41
N MET A 6 -13.05 -1.58 16.46
CA MET A 6 -11.94 -2.30 17.07
C MET A 6 -12.06 -2.15 18.59
N THR A 7 -12.23 -3.26 19.29
CA THR A 7 -12.53 -3.28 20.73
C THR A 7 -11.29 -3.47 21.59
N ASP A 8 -10.27 -4.11 21.04
CA ASP A 8 -9.01 -4.40 21.71
C ASP A 8 -7.89 -4.62 20.67
N ILE A 9 -6.66 -4.75 21.10
CA ILE A 9 -5.54 -5.25 20.30
C ILE A 9 -5.61 -6.77 20.30
N GLY A 10 -5.54 -7.41 19.13
CA GLY A 10 -5.67 -8.87 19.07
C GLY A 10 -5.77 -9.45 17.68
N GLY A 11 -6.37 -10.61 17.56
CA GLY A 11 -6.71 -11.28 16.32
C GLY A 11 -7.88 -10.59 15.57
N PRO A 12 -8.24 -11.06 14.37
CA PRO A 12 -9.32 -10.46 13.56
C PRO A 12 -10.66 -10.33 14.29
N GLU A 13 -10.93 -11.16 15.26
CA GLU A 13 -12.14 -11.19 16.08
C GLU A 13 -12.39 -9.93 16.90
N VAL A 14 -11.38 -9.07 17.11
CA VAL A 14 -11.55 -7.78 17.80
C VAL A 14 -12.23 -6.72 16.93
N LEU A 15 -12.41 -6.99 15.63
CA LEU A 15 -13.15 -6.16 14.68
C LEU A 15 -14.62 -6.53 14.70
N VAL A 16 -15.42 -5.77 15.44
CA VAL A 16 -16.82 -6.09 15.72
C VAL A 16 -17.74 -5.13 14.98
N ALA A 17 -18.66 -5.67 14.18
CA ALA A 17 -19.73 -4.87 13.57
C ALA A 17 -20.68 -4.32 14.66
N ARG A 18 -20.91 -3.02 14.64
CA ARG A 18 -21.79 -2.32 15.58
C ARG A 18 -22.58 -1.23 14.90
N GLU A 19 -23.73 -0.93 15.47
CA GLU A 19 -24.47 0.28 15.16
C GLU A 19 -23.97 1.41 16.07
N VAL A 20 -23.52 2.52 15.44
CA VAL A 20 -23.00 3.70 16.14
C VAL A 20 -23.68 4.96 15.58
N PRO A 21 -23.69 6.10 16.30
CA PRO A 21 -24.14 7.37 15.75
C PRO A 21 -23.35 7.73 14.47
N ALA A 22 -24.02 8.29 13.47
CA ALA A 22 -23.32 8.85 12.32
C ALA A 22 -22.54 10.11 12.77
N PRO A 23 -21.30 10.31 12.32
CA PRO A 23 -20.57 11.53 12.66
C PRO A 23 -21.12 12.73 11.88
N GLU A 24 -20.99 13.91 12.46
CA GLU A 24 -21.24 15.20 11.79
C GLU A 24 -19.87 15.82 11.45
N PRO A 25 -19.70 16.48 10.28
CA PRO A 25 -18.44 17.11 9.93
C PRO A 25 -18.22 18.38 10.74
N ASP A 26 -17.07 18.49 11.38
CA ASP A 26 -16.61 19.70 12.05
C ASP A 26 -16.15 20.77 11.03
N ALA A 27 -15.79 21.96 11.53
CA ALA A 27 -15.24 23.01 10.65
C ALA A 27 -13.98 22.54 9.90
N GLY A 28 -13.95 22.69 8.58
CA GLY A 28 -12.87 22.20 7.72
C GLY A 28 -12.97 20.73 7.32
N GLU A 29 -14.01 20.02 7.73
CA GLU A 29 -14.23 18.61 7.43
C GLU A 29 -15.37 18.37 6.45
N VAL A 30 -15.43 17.17 5.94
CA VAL A 30 -16.52 16.64 5.10
C VAL A 30 -17.03 15.34 5.67
N LEU A 31 -18.28 14.98 5.30
CA LEU A 31 -18.86 13.67 5.48
C LEU A 31 -18.95 12.96 4.13
N VAL A 32 -18.36 11.79 4.03
CA VAL A 32 -18.36 10.94 2.83
C VAL A 32 -19.24 9.71 3.10
N ARG A 33 -20.20 9.45 2.21
CA ARG A 33 -20.88 8.17 2.14
C ARG A 33 -19.95 7.17 1.48
N ALA A 34 -19.43 6.23 2.26
CA ALA A 34 -18.46 5.25 1.79
C ALA A 34 -19.11 4.20 0.87
N GLU A 35 -18.48 3.93 -0.26
CA GLU A 35 -18.87 2.91 -1.23
C GLU A 35 -17.85 1.78 -1.31
N ALA A 36 -16.57 2.09 -1.09
CA ALA A 36 -15.48 1.13 -1.14
C ALA A 36 -14.46 1.44 -0.04
N VAL A 37 -14.22 0.48 0.84
CA VAL A 37 -13.26 0.60 1.94
C VAL A 37 -12.18 -0.46 1.73
N PRO A 38 -10.96 -0.08 1.33
CA PRO A 38 -9.88 -1.04 1.08
C PRO A 38 -9.30 -1.55 2.40
N VAL A 39 -9.06 -2.84 2.49
CA VAL A 39 -8.30 -3.41 3.61
C VAL A 39 -6.80 -3.28 3.33
N LEU A 40 -6.10 -2.57 4.19
CA LEU A 40 -4.67 -2.29 4.06
C LEU A 40 -3.85 -3.20 4.96
N TYR A 41 -2.69 -3.68 4.47
CA TYR A 41 -1.80 -4.51 5.29
C TYR A 41 -1.35 -3.81 6.59
N PRO A 42 -0.99 -2.50 6.62
CA PRO A 42 -0.70 -1.81 7.87
C PRO A 42 -1.82 -1.83 8.91
N GLU A 43 -3.08 -1.95 8.47
CA GLU A 43 -4.24 -2.07 9.37
C GLU A 43 -4.22 -3.41 10.12
N THR A 44 -3.78 -4.50 9.49
CA THR A 44 -3.62 -5.78 10.20
C THR A 44 -2.54 -5.71 11.27
N LEU A 45 -1.46 -4.95 11.01
CA LEU A 45 -0.39 -4.69 11.98
C LEU A 45 -0.85 -3.77 13.12
N LEU A 46 -1.64 -2.73 12.83
CA LEU A 46 -2.20 -1.84 13.85
C LEU A 46 -3.14 -2.63 14.77
N ARG A 47 -4.05 -3.42 14.19
CA ARG A 47 -4.98 -4.27 14.92
C ARG A 47 -4.25 -5.26 15.84
N SER A 48 -3.17 -5.89 15.36
CA SER A 48 -2.37 -6.85 16.14
C SER A 48 -1.40 -6.21 17.14
N GLY A 49 -1.30 -4.88 17.18
CA GLY A 49 -0.38 -4.17 18.07
C GLY A 49 1.09 -4.20 17.64
N THR A 50 1.37 -4.62 16.41
CA THR A 50 2.75 -4.68 15.87
C THR A 50 3.14 -3.47 15.02
N PHE A 51 2.19 -2.59 14.69
CA PHE A 51 2.45 -1.34 14.00
C PHE A 51 2.96 -0.27 15.00
N PRO A 52 3.90 0.62 14.60
CA PRO A 52 4.47 1.61 15.51
C PRO A 52 3.55 2.82 15.73
N MET A 53 2.28 2.56 15.90
CA MET A 53 1.24 3.51 16.30
C MET A 53 0.30 2.82 17.29
N THR A 54 -0.30 3.60 18.18
CA THR A 54 -1.34 3.13 19.10
C THR A 54 -2.69 3.69 18.68
N ALA A 55 -3.74 2.88 18.77
CA ALA A 55 -5.12 3.35 18.63
C ALA A 55 -5.72 3.58 20.03
N GLU A 56 -6.48 4.66 20.20
CA GLU A 56 -7.37 4.80 21.35
C GLU A 56 -8.58 3.88 21.13
N LEU A 57 -8.85 2.99 22.09
CA LEU A 57 -9.87 1.97 21.98
C LEU A 57 -10.97 2.14 23.05
N PRO A 58 -12.24 1.77 22.75
CA PRO A 58 -12.72 1.28 21.46
C PRO A 58 -12.91 2.41 20.43
N ALA A 59 -12.66 2.13 19.14
CA ALA A 59 -12.85 3.12 18.07
C ALA A 59 -13.33 2.48 16.77
N VAL A 60 -14.04 3.24 15.94
CA VAL A 60 -14.30 2.84 14.55
C VAL A 60 -12.99 2.73 13.82
N PHE A 61 -12.73 1.59 13.20
CA PHE A 61 -11.43 1.27 12.61
C PHE A 61 -11.24 1.85 11.20
N GLY A 62 -9.98 1.83 10.70
CA GLY A 62 -9.62 1.99 9.29
C GLY A 62 -9.06 3.35 8.90
N PHE A 63 -8.25 3.34 7.81
CA PHE A 63 -7.46 4.49 7.36
C PHE A 63 -8.02 5.22 6.14
N GLN A 64 -8.78 4.53 5.26
CA GLN A 64 -9.15 5.07 3.95
C GLN A 64 -10.52 4.56 3.52
N ALA A 65 -11.29 5.42 2.83
CA ALA A 65 -12.50 5.02 2.12
C ALA A 65 -12.60 5.80 0.80
N ALA A 66 -13.35 5.24 -0.16
CA ALA A 66 -13.77 5.94 -1.36
C ALA A 66 -15.30 6.01 -1.40
N GLY A 67 -15.85 7.13 -1.86
CA GLY A 67 -17.30 7.36 -1.90
C GLY A 67 -17.66 8.76 -2.36
N GLU A 68 -18.84 9.22 -1.98
CA GLU A 68 -19.40 10.51 -2.36
C GLU A 68 -19.50 11.45 -1.15
N VAL A 69 -19.06 12.69 -1.30
CA VAL A 69 -19.26 13.75 -0.29
C VAL A 69 -20.75 14.07 -0.20
N ILE A 70 -21.33 13.91 0.99
CA ILE A 70 -22.77 14.16 1.23
C ILE A 70 -23.03 15.38 2.10
N GLU A 71 -22.03 15.83 2.88
CA GLU A 71 -22.13 17.00 3.75
C GLU A 71 -20.76 17.65 3.92
N VAL A 72 -20.75 18.96 4.17
CA VAL A 72 -19.53 19.74 4.42
C VAL A 72 -19.67 20.57 5.67
N GLY A 73 -18.62 20.64 6.47
CA GLY A 73 -18.53 21.47 7.65
C GLY A 73 -18.28 22.95 7.35
N ALA A 74 -18.33 23.77 8.37
CA ALA A 74 -18.08 25.21 8.23
C ALA A 74 -16.72 25.51 7.59
N GLY A 75 -16.70 26.45 6.63
CA GLY A 75 -15.47 26.88 5.94
C GLY A 75 -15.02 25.97 4.78
N VAL A 76 -15.75 24.90 4.48
CA VAL A 76 -15.48 24.02 3.33
C VAL A 76 -16.33 24.45 2.13
N ASP A 77 -15.80 24.32 0.92
CA ASP A 77 -16.49 24.62 -0.34
C ASP A 77 -17.71 23.71 -0.53
N PRO A 78 -18.96 24.23 -0.57
CA PRO A 78 -20.15 23.43 -0.76
C PRO A 78 -20.23 22.72 -2.12
N ASN A 79 -19.46 23.14 -3.13
CA ASN A 79 -19.37 22.46 -4.42
C ASN A 79 -18.71 21.07 -4.33
N LEU A 80 -18.15 20.69 -3.18
CA LEU A 80 -17.67 19.33 -2.93
C LEU A 80 -18.81 18.33 -2.77
N ILE A 81 -20.00 18.75 -2.36
CA ILE A 81 -21.18 17.88 -2.24
C ILE A 81 -21.47 17.23 -3.60
N GLY A 82 -21.67 15.89 -3.60
CA GLY A 82 -21.87 15.06 -4.79
C GLY A 82 -20.56 14.69 -5.52
N ARG A 83 -19.39 15.15 -5.07
CA ARG A 83 -18.13 14.75 -5.64
C ARG A 83 -17.70 13.37 -5.15
N ARG A 84 -17.23 12.52 -6.08
CA ARG A 84 -16.62 11.24 -5.74
C ARG A 84 -15.16 11.45 -5.35
N VAL A 85 -14.79 10.93 -4.19
CA VAL A 85 -13.49 11.18 -3.56
C VAL A 85 -12.94 9.92 -2.90
N VAL A 86 -11.62 9.88 -2.72
CA VAL A 86 -10.98 9.07 -1.69
C VAL A 86 -10.71 9.98 -0.51
N VAL A 87 -11.13 9.58 0.67
CA VAL A 87 -10.87 10.25 1.95
C VAL A 87 -9.92 9.40 2.79
N GLU A 88 -8.95 10.04 3.43
CA GLU A 88 -8.08 9.38 4.40
C GLU A 88 -8.38 9.90 5.80
N THR A 89 -8.37 8.99 6.75
CA THR A 89 -8.51 9.26 8.17
C THR A 89 -7.16 9.05 8.88
N THR A 90 -7.03 9.55 10.09
CA THR A 90 -5.78 9.45 10.88
C THR A 90 -5.66 8.10 11.63
N GLY A 91 -6.19 7.02 11.08
CA GLY A 91 -6.11 5.67 11.65
C GLY A 91 -7.38 5.16 12.27
N ALA A 92 -8.45 5.97 12.26
CA ALA A 92 -9.77 5.59 12.77
C ALA A 92 -10.88 6.19 11.92
N GLY A 93 -11.98 5.44 11.73
CA GLY A 93 -13.22 5.97 11.18
C GLY A 93 -13.61 5.51 9.79
N SER A 94 -12.75 4.83 9.01
CA SER A 94 -13.08 4.53 7.61
C SER A 94 -13.88 3.23 7.42
N TYR A 95 -13.87 2.30 8.36
CA TYR A 95 -14.68 1.07 8.27
C TYR A 95 -16.13 1.34 8.73
N ALA A 96 -16.81 2.18 7.98
CA ALA A 96 -18.16 2.66 8.31
C ALA A 96 -18.96 3.04 7.05
N GLU A 97 -20.29 3.16 7.19
CA GLU A 97 -21.18 3.67 6.13
C GLU A 97 -20.89 5.15 5.82
N PHE A 98 -20.56 5.93 6.84
CA PHE A 98 -20.22 7.36 6.71
C PHE A 98 -18.88 7.65 7.35
N VAL A 99 -18.05 8.34 6.61
CA VAL A 99 -16.64 8.62 7.00
C VAL A 99 -16.43 10.12 7.06
N ARG A 100 -16.02 10.61 8.22
CA ARG A 100 -15.62 12.00 8.44
C ARG A 100 -14.12 12.16 8.21
N GLY A 101 -13.72 13.22 7.55
CA GLY A 101 -12.31 13.55 7.38
C GLY A 101 -12.05 14.96 6.92
N PRO A 102 -10.81 15.45 7.04
CA PRO A 102 -10.44 16.79 6.61
C PRO A 102 -10.67 17.00 5.11
N ALA A 103 -11.24 18.13 4.70
CA ALA A 103 -11.45 18.44 3.28
C ALA A 103 -10.13 18.47 2.49
N GLU A 104 -9.02 18.82 3.13
CA GLU A 104 -7.67 18.79 2.55
C GLU A 104 -7.12 17.38 2.29
N SER A 105 -7.67 16.36 2.95
CA SER A 105 -7.29 14.95 2.73
C SER A 105 -7.95 14.32 1.51
N LEU A 106 -8.92 15.00 0.89
CA LEU A 106 -9.68 14.48 -0.22
C LEU A 106 -8.83 14.34 -1.48
N THR A 107 -9.00 13.23 -2.16
CA THR A 107 -8.47 13.03 -3.51
C THR A 107 -9.64 12.81 -4.46
N PRO A 108 -9.92 13.74 -5.39
CA PRO A 108 -11.01 13.58 -6.35
C PRO A 108 -10.80 12.33 -7.23
N ILE A 109 -11.86 11.55 -7.42
CA ILE A 109 -11.84 10.41 -8.32
C ILE A 109 -12.16 10.91 -9.74
N PRO A 110 -11.29 10.67 -10.73
CA PRO A 110 -11.53 11.07 -12.11
C PRO A 110 -12.77 10.41 -12.71
N ASP A 111 -13.35 11.04 -13.73
CA ASP A 111 -14.43 10.44 -14.52
C ASP A 111 -13.96 9.14 -15.18
N GLY A 112 -14.85 8.15 -15.19
CA GLY A 112 -14.55 6.81 -15.74
C GLY A 112 -13.78 5.88 -14.81
N VAL A 113 -13.29 6.36 -13.65
CA VAL A 113 -12.66 5.53 -12.61
C VAL A 113 -13.71 5.12 -11.60
N SER A 114 -13.78 3.84 -11.28
CA SER A 114 -14.66 3.33 -10.22
C SER A 114 -14.12 3.65 -8.82
N THR A 115 -15.01 3.68 -7.81
CA THR A 115 -14.58 3.82 -6.41
C THR A 115 -13.69 2.68 -5.95
N ASP A 116 -13.86 1.47 -6.49
CA ASP A 116 -13.02 0.30 -6.20
C ASP A 116 -11.60 0.47 -6.70
N GLU A 117 -11.46 0.88 -7.98
CA GLU A 117 -10.13 1.13 -8.57
C GLU A 117 -9.39 2.23 -7.82
N ALA A 118 -10.09 3.32 -7.49
CA ALA A 118 -9.52 4.42 -6.72
C ALA A 118 -9.10 3.96 -5.31
N ALA A 119 -9.97 3.25 -4.60
CA ALA A 119 -9.67 2.69 -3.28
C ALA A 119 -8.49 1.70 -3.33
N ALA A 120 -8.41 0.86 -4.36
CA ALA A 120 -7.31 -0.08 -4.52
C ALA A 120 -5.97 0.60 -4.84
N ALA A 121 -6.00 1.73 -5.55
CA ALA A 121 -4.81 2.38 -6.09
C ALA A 121 -4.18 3.42 -5.15
N VAL A 122 -4.99 4.27 -4.49
CA VAL A 122 -4.50 5.52 -3.89
C VAL A 122 -3.38 5.27 -2.89
N MET A 123 -3.57 4.47 -1.85
CA MET A 123 -2.53 4.25 -0.85
C MET A 123 -1.29 3.58 -1.45
N SER A 124 -1.47 2.42 -2.09
CA SER A 124 -0.35 1.63 -2.61
C SER A 124 0.41 2.34 -3.73
N GLY A 125 -0.30 3.00 -4.61
CA GLY A 125 0.29 3.75 -5.72
C GLY A 125 1.01 5.01 -5.26
N SER A 126 0.49 5.74 -4.27
CA SER A 126 1.18 6.92 -3.69
C SER A 126 2.50 6.53 -3.03
N VAL A 127 2.52 5.41 -2.31
CA VAL A 127 3.75 4.84 -1.73
C VAL A 127 4.74 4.49 -2.85
N ALA A 128 4.29 3.84 -3.92
CA ALA A 128 5.14 3.49 -5.05
C ALA A 128 5.76 4.73 -5.73
N ILE A 129 4.96 5.79 -5.98
CA ILE A 129 5.46 7.03 -6.57
C ILE A 129 6.48 7.71 -5.64
N ALA A 130 6.22 7.77 -4.34
CA ALA A 130 7.16 8.33 -3.38
C ALA A 130 8.50 7.59 -3.36
N LEU A 131 8.46 6.25 -3.38
CA LEU A 131 9.66 5.41 -3.45
C LEU A 131 10.43 5.61 -4.76
N LEU A 132 9.74 5.66 -5.91
CA LEU A 132 10.37 5.90 -7.21
C LEU A 132 11.03 7.28 -7.28
N LYS A 133 10.40 8.32 -6.74
CA LYS A 133 11.00 9.66 -6.63
C LYS A 133 12.22 9.65 -5.71
N ALA A 134 12.14 8.96 -4.57
CA ALA A 134 13.27 8.81 -3.64
C ALA A 134 14.44 8.01 -4.25
N ALA A 135 14.15 7.07 -5.14
CA ALA A 135 15.14 6.28 -5.84
C ALA A 135 16.01 7.09 -6.80
N ARG A 136 15.54 8.24 -7.32
CA ARG A 136 16.29 9.14 -8.22
C ARG A 136 16.89 8.39 -9.40
N LEU A 137 16.07 7.65 -10.14
CA LEU A 137 16.51 6.89 -11.31
C LEU A 137 16.94 7.84 -12.44
N THR A 138 17.98 7.46 -13.20
CA THR A 138 18.63 8.30 -14.21
C THR A 138 18.57 7.73 -15.63
N GLY A 139 17.93 6.58 -15.82
CA GLY A 139 17.73 5.95 -17.13
C GLY A 139 18.64 4.74 -17.37
N THR A 140 19.52 4.38 -16.45
CA THR A 140 20.48 3.27 -16.62
C THR A 140 20.32 2.15 -15.60
N GLU A 141 19.51 2.35 -14.57
CA GLU A 141 19.45 1.47 -13.41
C GLU A 141 18.68 0.18 -13.70
N THR A 142 19.24 -0.92 -13.21
CA THR A 142 18.51 -2.17 -12.96
C THR A 142 17.88 -2.08 -11.58
N VAL A 143 16.54 -2.17 -11.51
CA VAL A 143 15.80 -2.16 -10.25
C VAL A 143 15.26 -3.54 -9.92
N LEU A 144 15.30 -3.90 -8.64
CA LEU A 144 14.64 -5.07 -8.09
C LEU A 144 13.45 -4.62 -7.24
N VAL A 145 12.27 -5.15 -7.52
CA VAL A 145 11.06 -4.95 -6.73
C VAL A 145 10.73 -6.24 -5.98
N GLU A 146 10.86 -6.25 -4.67
CA GLU A 146 10.40 -7.39 -3.88
C GLU A 146 8.88 -7.41 -3.76
N ALA A 147 8.28 -8.61 -3.74
CA ALA A 147 6.84 -8.83 -3.76
C ALA A 147 6.11 -8.05 -4.88
N GLY A 148 6.68 -8.04 -6.08
CA GLY A 148 6.28 -7.19 -7.22
C GLY A 148 4.90 -7.49 -7.83
N ALA A 149 4.17 -8.52 -7.35
CA ALA A 149 2.87 -8.89 -7.87
C ALA A 149 1.69 -8.20 -7.18
N THR A 150 1.89 -7.66 -5.98
CA THR A 150 0.80 -7.22 -5.09
C THR A 150 1.08 -5.88 -4.43
N GLY A 151 0.03 -5.21 -3.96
CA GLY A 151 0.14 -3.98 -3.18
C GLY A 151 1.06 -2.94 -3.83
N VAL A 152 1.98 -2.37 -3.05
CA VAL A 152 2.94 -1.34 -3.50
C VAL A 152 3.86 -1.89 -4.60
N GLY A 153 4.31 -3.14 -4.47
CA GLY A 153 5.20 -3.78 -5.46
C GLY A 153 4.60 -3.84 -6.86
N SER A 154 3.28 -4.08 -6.98
CA SER A 154 2.60 -4.11 -8.27
C SER A 154 2.60 -2.75 -9.00
N PHE A 155 2.50 -1.65 -8.25
CA PHE A 155 2.62 -0.30 -8.81
C PHE A 155 4.08 0.07 -9.12
N LEU A 156 5.03 -0.35 -8.28
CA LEU A 156 6.45 -0.15 -8.56
C LEU A 156 6.86 -0.81 -9.88
N VAL A 157 6.45 -2.06 -10.12
CA VAL A 157 6.74 -2.77 -11.37
C VAL A 157 6.18 -2.01 -12.58
N GLN A 158 4.93 -1.56 -12.52
CA GLN A 158 4.26 -0.86 -13.62
C GLN A 158 4.83 0.54 -13.91
N LEU A 159 5.30 1.22 -12.88
CA LEU A 159 5.71 2.62 -12.96
C LEU A 159 7.22 2.82 -13.13
N ALA A 160 8.05 1.86 -12.71
CA ALA A 160 9.50 2.05 -12.63
C ALA A 160 10.13 2.50 -13.95
N GLY A 161 9.69 1.97 -15.09
CA GLY A 161 10.16 2.39 -16.41
C GLY A 161 9.83 3.86 -16.72
N GLN A 162 8.64 4.34 -16.33
CA GLN A 162 8.23 5.74 -16.51
C GLN A 162 9.07 6.70 -15.63
N PHE A 163 9.62 6.20 -14.53
CA PHE A 163 10.51 6.94 -13.63
C PHE A 163 11.99 6.75 -13.93
N GLY A 164 12.35 6.09 -15.05
CA GLY A 164 13.72 5.99 -15.52
C GLY A 164 14.43 4.68 -15.19
N ALA A 165 13.72 3.61 -14.78
CA ALA A 165 14.37 2.29 -14.69
C ALA A 165 14.66 1.75 -16.10
N ALA A 166 15.90 1.34 -16.37
CA ALA A 166 16.26 0.69 -17.63
C ALA A 166 15.82 -0.79 -17.66
N ARG A 167 15.81 -1.45 -16.52
CA ARG A 167 15.42 -2.86 -16.35
C ARG A 167 14.68 -3.03 -15.03
N VAL A 168 13.55 -3.71 -15.07
CA VAL A 168 12.73 -4.01 -13.87
C VAL A 168 12.72 -5.52 -13.65
N ILE A 169 13.27 -5.97 -12.54
CA ILE A 169 13.23 -7.35 -12.06
C ILE A 169 12.31 -7.38 -10.84
N ALA A 170 11.58 -8.47 -10.66
CA ALA A 170 10.73 -8.63 -9.48
C ALA A 170 10.98 -9.96 -8.78
N THR A 171 10.73 -10.00 -7.47
CA THR A 171 10.45 -11.26 -6.78
C THR A 171 8.97 -11.40 -6.50
N ALA A 172 8.46 -12.64 -6.44
CA ALA A 172 7.08 -12.91 -6.08
C ALA A 172 6.97 -14.31 -5.45
N GLY A 173 5.95 -14.56 -4.66
CA GLY A 173 5.79 -15.85 -3.97
C GLY A 173 4.87 -16.82 -4.71
N GLY A 174 5.42 -17.85 -5.34
CA GLY A 174 4.72 -18.92 -6.02
C GLY A 174 4.30 -18.59 -7.47
N PRO A 175 3.83 -19.60 -8.23
CA PRO A 175 3.66 -19.51 -9.67
C PRO A 175 2.63 -18.46 -10.12
N ILE A 176 1.52 -18.32 -9.41
CA ILE A 176 0.46 -17.37 -9.76
C ILE A 176 0.98 -15.93 -9.63
N LYS A 177 1.66 -15.59 -8.53
CA LYS A 177 2.22 -14.26 -8.33
C LYS A 177 3.41 -13.96 -9.24
N THR A 178 4.22 -14.95 -9.56
CA THR A 178 5.30 -14.77 -10.54
C THR A 178 4.75 -14.52 -11.95
N ALA A 179 3.68 -15.19 -12.36
CA ALA A 179 2.99 -14.89 -13.61
C ALA A 179 2.44 -13.46 -13.60
N ARG A 180 1.75 -13.06 -12.53
CA ARG A 180 1.19 -11.72 -12.38
C ARG A 180 2.25 -10.63 -12.47
N ALA A 181 3.40 -10.79 -11.80
CA ALA A 181 4.47 -9.79 -11.87
C ALA A 181 5.03 -9.60 -13.29
N ARG A 182 5.08 -10.67 -14.11
CA ARG A 182 5.44 -10.57 -15.54
C ARG A 182 4.39 -9.81 -16.34
N GLU A 183 3.12 -10.11 -16.15
CA GLU A 183 2.01 -9.39 -16.80
C GLU A 183 2.04 -7.90 -16.50
N LEU A 184 2.47 -7.51 -15.28
CA LEU A 184 2.62 -6.13 -14.85
C LEU A 184 3.83 -5.42 -15.46
N GLY A 185 4.70 -6.13 -16.20
CA GLY A 185 5.82 -5.54 -16.92
C GLY A 185 7.20 -5.80 -16.33
N ALA A 186 7.35 -6.68 -15.32
CA ALA A 186 8.67 -7.11 -14.89
C ALA A 186 9.34 -7.93 -16.02
N ALA A 187 10.53 -7.52 -16.44
CA ALA A 187 11.31 -8.21 -17.47
C ALA A 187 11.65 -9.65 -17.02
N GLU A 188 11.90 -9.81 -15.74
CA GLU A 188 12.21 -11.09 -15.12
C GLU A 188 11.60 -11.18 -13.73
N VAL A 189 11.22 -12.40 -13.35
CA VAL A 189 10.63 -12.66 -12.02
C VAL A 189 11.23 -13.92 -11.43
N VAL A 190 11.61 -13.85 -10.16
CA VAL A 190 12.13 -14.96 -9.36
C VAL A 190 11.14 -15.30 -8.25
N ASP A 191 10.91 -16.59 -8.02
CA ASP A 191 10.09 -17.05 -6.89
C ASP A 191 10.93 -17.04 -5.61
N HIS A 192 10.67 -16.07 -4.72
CA HIS A 192 11.39 -15.93 -3.45
C HIS A 192 11.01 -16.98 -2.39
N ARG A 193 10.12 -17.92 -2.70
CA ARG A 193 9.83 -19.08 -1.84
C ARG A 193 10.80 -20.23 -2.07
N ALA A 194 11.52 -20.23 -3.21
CA ALA A 194 12.55 -21.23 -3.48
C ALA A 194 13.76 -20.99 -2.55
N ASP A 195 14.37 -22.06 -2.05
CA ASP A 195 15.49 -21.96 -1.10
C ASP A 195 16.68 -21.19 -1.72
N GLU A 196 17.00 -21.46 -2.99
CA GLU A 196 18.11 -20.87 -3.75
C GLU A 196 17.66 -19.69 -4.64
N TRP A 197 16.64 -18.94 -4.22
CA TRP A 197 16.09 -17.86 -5.03
C TRP A 197 17.12 -16.75 -5.36
N THR A 198 18.10 -16.50 -4.51
CA THR A 198 19.15 -15.51 -4.75
C THR A 198 20.12 -15.99 -5.83
N ASP A 199 20.37 -17.28 -5.98
CA ASP A 199 21.19 -17.84 -7.06
C ASP A 199 20.43 -17.78 -8.38
N ALA A 200 19.14 -18.13 -8.36
CA ALA A 200 18.28 -17.92 -9.52
C ALA A 200 18.22 -16.45 -9.95
N LEU A 201 18.22 -15.51 -9.00
CA LEU A 201 18.29 -14.07 -9.29
C LEU A 201 19.65 -13.69 -9.90
N ARG A 202 20.76 -14.21 -9.38
CA ARG A 202 22.12 -14.01 -9.92
C ARG A 202 22.23 -14.49 -11.37
N ASP A 203 21.65 -15.65 -11.67
CA ASP A 203 21.62 -16.20 -13.04
C ASP A 203 20.83 -15.29 -13.98
N ARG A 204 19.68 -14.75 -13.53
CA ARG A 204 18.85 -13.80 -14.31
C ARG A 204 19.57 -12.47 -14.54
N LEU A 205 20.41 -12.06 -13.61
CA LEU A 205 21.22 -10.84 -13.78
C LEU A 205 22.25 -11.01 -14.88
N GLY A 206 22.74 -12.23 -15.17
CA GLY A 206 23.66 -12.49 -16.28
C GLY A 206 25.00 -11.75 -16.14
N GLY A 207 25.49 -11.57 -14.91
CA GLY A 207 26.70 -10.80 -14.60
C GLY A 207 26.47 -9.29 -14.36
N ALA A 208 25.26 -8.77 -14.57
CA ALA A 208 24.88 -7.43 -14.15
C ALA A 208 24.65 -7.37 -12.62
N SER A 209 24.58 -6.16 -12.09
CA SER A 209 24.25 -5.91 -10.67
C SER A 209 22.95 -5.12 -10.54
N ILE A 210 22.39 -5.11 -9.35
CA ILE A 210 21.17 -4.35 -9.00
C ILE A 210 21.59 -2.97 -8.49
N ASP A 211 21.08 -1.92 -9.12
CA ASP A 211 21.35 -0.55 -8.69
C ASP A 211 20.41 -0.07 -7.61
N VAL A 212 19.13 -0.50 -7.66
CA VAL A 212 18.11 -0.13 -6.69
C VAL A 212 17.30 -1.34 -6.27
N VAL A 213 17.15 -1.53 -4.97
CA VAL A 213 16.25 -2.52 -4.36
C VAL A 213 15.09 -1.78 -3.69
N PHE A 214 13.87 -2.14 -4.02
CA PHE A 214 12.67 -1.77 -3.27
C PHE A 214 12.30 -2.93 -2.35
N ASP A 215 12.74 -2.84 -1.09
CA ASP A 215 12.58 -3.90 -0.08
C ASP A 215 11.28 -3.71 0.70
N SER A 216 10.35 -4.65 0.51
CA SER A 216 9.11 -4.79 1.28
C SER A 216 9.13 -6.00 2.22
N ILE A 217 10.08 -6.90 2.07
CA ILE A 217 10.14 -8.16 2.81
C ILE A 217 10.87 -7.98 4.13
N GLY A 218 11.99 -7.26 4.12
CA GLY A 218 12.82 -7.10 5.31
C GLY A 218 13.51 -8.38 5.77
N GLY A 219 13.83 -8.45 7.07
CA GLY A 219 14.51 -9.59 7.66
C GLY A 219 15.84 -9.90 6.97
N THR A 220 16.17 -11.19 6.88
CA THR A 220 17.40 -11.69 6.21
C THR A 220 17.33 -11.63 4.68
N SER A 221 16.14 -11.41 4.07
CA SER A 221 16.02 -11.20 2.63
C SER A 221 16.86 -10.01 2.19
N ALA A 222 16.76 -8.90 2.91
CA ALA A 222 17.53 -7.69 2.63
C ALA A 222 19.04 -7.94 2.64
N THR A 223 19.54 -8.68 3.63
CA THR A 223 20.99 -9.00 3.72
C THR A 223 21.46 -9.84 2.53
N ARG A 224 20.65 -10.82 2.09
CA ARG A 224 20.98 -11.71 0.96
C ARG A 224 21.12 -10.95 -0.38
N LEU A 225 20.48 -9.80 -0.50
CA LEU A 225 20.53 -8.98 -1.73
C LEU A 225 21.79 -8.13 -1.83
N LEU A 226 22.49 -7.85 -0.73
CA LEU A 226 23.61 -6.89 -0.72
C LEU A 226 24.74 -7.29 -1.68
N ASP A 227 25.02 -8.60 -1.82
CA ASP A 227 26.07 -9.12 -2.71
C ASP A 227 25.66 -9.12 -4.19
N LEU A 228 24.40 -8.81 -4.49
CA LEU A 228 23.90 -8.66 -5.86
C LEU A 228 23.77 -7.19 -6.26
N MET A 229 23.96 -6.26 -5.31
CA MET A 229 23.88 -4.82 -5.56
C MET A 229 25.17 -4.27 -6.16
N THR A 230 25.04 -3.20 -6.92
CA THR A 230 26.18 -2.52 -7.57
C THR A 230 27.09 -1.89 -6.52
N PRO A 231 28.35 -2.34 -6.39
CA PRO A 231 29.28 -1.76 -5.43
C PRO A 231 29.48 -0.26 -5.63
N GLY A 232 29.52 0.49 -4.53
CA GLY A 232 29.80 1.92 -4.51
C GLY A 232 28.61 2.83 -4.87
N ARG A 233 27.50 2.28 -5.44
CA ARG A 233 26.34 3.09 -5.84
C ARG A 233 24.98 2.45 -5.60
N GLY A 234 24.95 1.18 -5.26
CA GLY A 234 23.71 0.46 -4.99
C GLY A 234 22.96 1.08 -3.79
N ARG A 235 21.63 1.18 -3.89
CA ARG A 235 20.78 1.71 -2.84
C ARG A 235 19.53 0.85 -2.61
N MET A 236 19.26 0.56 -1.36
CA MET A 236 18.08 -0.17 -0.93
C MET A 236 17.10 0.79 -0.26
N LEU A 237 15.87 0.84 -0.75
CA LEU A 237 14.76 1.56 -0.12
C LEU A 237 13.90 0.54 0.61
N SER A 238 14.02 0.48 1.93
CA SER A 238 13.26 -0.44 2.78
C SER A 238 12.01 0.27 3.29
N TYR A 239 10.83 -0.26 2.96
CA TYR A 239 9.54 0.36 3.27
C TYR A 239 8.53 -0.60 3.91
N GLY A 240 8.92 -1.85 4.13
CA GLY A 240 8.06 -2.85 4.73
C GLY A 240 8.85 -3.97 5.41
N TRP A 241 8.11 -4.83 6.12
CA TRP A 241 8.66 -6.02 6.78
C TRP A 241 7.69 -7.19 6.68
N LEU A 242 7.35 -7.56 5.46
CA LEU A 242 6.49 -8.72 5.21
C LEU A 242 7.03 -10.04 5.81
N SER A 243 8.31 -10.14 6.11
CA SER A 243 8.90 -11.27 6.85
C SER A 243 8.53 -11.29 8.35
N GLY A 244 7.95 -10.22 8.87
CA GLY A 244 7.71 -10.01 10.30
C GLY A 244 8.85 -9.27 11.02
N ALA A 245 9.93 -8.92 10.33
CA ALA A 245 11.06 -8.18 10.89
C ALA A 245 11.57 -7.11 9.90
N PRO A 246 12.04 -5.94 10.37
CA PRO A 246 12.67 -4.95 9.51
C PRO A 246 13.95 -5.50 8.87
N ALA A 247 14.44 -4.83 7.82
CA ALA A 247 15.67 -5.22 7.13
C ALA A 247 16.83 -5.38 8.12
N GLN A 248 17.43 -6.57 8.15
CA GLN A 248 18.58 -6.88 9.01
C GLN A 248 19.88 -6.51 8.30
N VAL A 249 20.13 -5.21 8.19
CA VAL A 249 21.30 -4.64 7.52
C VAL A 249 21.99 -3.67 8.47
N SER A 250 23.26 -3.94 8.77
CA SER A 250 24.08 -3.11 9.63
C SER A 250 25.01 -2.17 8.84
N ALA A 251 25.57 -1.16 9.49
CA ALA A 251 26.61 -0.34 8.89
C ALA A 251 27.83 -1.18 8.44
N GLY A 252 28.15 -2.25 9.19
CA GLY A 252 29.22 -3.18 8.83
C GLY A 252 29.00 -3.93 7.52
N ASP A 253 27.76 -4.15 7.13
CA ASP A 253 27.38 -4.76 5.86
C ASP A 253 27.49 -3.77 4.69
N LEU A 254 27.18 -2.50 4.93
CA LEU A 254 27.15 -1.45 3.91
C LEU A 254 28.52 -0.88 3.58
N LEU A 255 29.35 -0.63 4.61
CA LEU A 255 30.66 0.03 4.47
C LEU A 255 31.58 -0.64 3.44
N PRO A 256 31.84 -1.97 3.51
CA PRO A 256 32.75 -2.63 2.55
C PRO A 256 32.24 -2.59 1.10
N ARG A 257 30.93 -2.44 0.92
CA ARG A 257 30.26 -2.45 -0.40
C ARG A 257 29.97 -1.05 -0.94
N GLY A 258 30.10 -0.02 -0.11
CA GLY A 258 29.75 1.37 -0.46
C GLY A 258 28.26 1.54 -0.78
N LEU A 259 27.37 0.79 -0.10
CA LEU A 259 25.93 0.80 -0.35
C LEU A 259 25.19 1.81 0.52
N THR A 260 23.98 2.19 0.08
CA THR A 260 23.08 3.08 0.83
C THR A 260 21.81 2.32 1.21
N LEU A 261 21.38 2.46 2.46
CA LEU A 261 20.08 2.04 2.96
C LEU A 261 19.22 3.26 3.30
N VAL A 262 18.00 3.31 2.77
CA VAL A 262 17.03 4.39 2.99
C VAL A 262 15.76 3.80 3.58
N GLY A 263 15.29 4.32 4.70
CA GLY A 263 13.99 3.97 5.29
C GLY A 263 12.86 4.80 4.66
N GLY A 264 11.76 4.15 4.30
CA GLY A 264 10.65 4.77 3.57
C GLY A 264 9.26 4.47 4.17
N ALA A 265 9.07 4.62 5.49
CA ALA A 265 7.77 4.38 6.13
C ALA A 265 7.54 5.16 7.42
N GLY A 266 8.42 6.09 7.77
CA GLY A 266 8.25 6.92 9.00
C GLY A 266 7.15 7.98 8.86
N PRO A 267 6.69 8.58 9.97
CA PRO A 267 5.59 9.56 9.97
C PRO A 267 5.78 10.74 9.01
N ALA A 268 6.97 11.32 8.99
CA ALA A 268 7.30 12.43 8.08
C ALA A 268 7.24 12.01 6.59
N TRP A 269 7.63 10.78 6.28
CA TRP A 269 7.56 10.23 4.94
C TRP A 269 6.10 9.96 4.54
N LEU A 270 5.30 9.39 5.44
CA LEU A 270 3.87 9.14 5.21
C LEU A 270 3.09 10.45 4.99
N ALA A 271 3.40 11.50 5.75
CA ALA A 271 2.78 12.83 5.53
C ALA A 271 3.03 13.38 4.12
N GLY A 272 4.16 13.04 3.50
CA GLY A 272 4.48 13.42 2.12
C GLY A 272 3.65 12.70 1.05
N LEU A 273 2.95 11.61 1.38
CA LEU A 273 2.19 10.82 0.39
C LEU A 273 1.01 11.59 -0.22
N ALA A 274 0.44 12.55 0.50
CA ALA A 274 -0.66 13.38 0.02
C ALA A 274 -0.37 14.00 -1.36
N ALA A 275 0.88 14.45 -1.59
CA ALA A 275 1.32 15.03 -2.84
C ALA A 275 1.31 14.06 -4.04
N HIS A 276 1.12 12.76 -3.82
CA HIS A 276 1.18 11.72 -4.86
C HIS A 276 -0.17 11.07 -5.18
N ARG A 277 -1.21 11.35 -4.39
CA ARG A 277 -2.54 10.76 -4.54
C ARG A 277 -3.22 11.15 -5.86
N ALA A 278 -3.18 12.43 -6.20
CA ALA A 278 -3.72 12.90 -7.48
C ALA A 278 -2.90 12.35 -8.67
N ASP A 279 -1.58 12.25 -8.55
CA ASP A 279 -0.70 11.73 -9.60
C ASP A 279 -1.00 10.25 -9.90
N ILE A 280 -1.24 9.42 -8.89
CA ILE A 280 -1.59 8.02 -9.12
C ILE A 280 -2.96 7.86 -9.78
N LEU A 281 -3.97 8.65 -9.37
CA LEU A 281 -5.30 8.60 -10.00
C LEU A 281 -5.28 9.14 -11.43
N ALA A 282 -4.48 10.14 -11.73
CA ALA A 282 -4.30 10.63 -13.12
C ALA A 282 -3.69 9.56 -14.04
N ARG A 283 -2.94 8.61 -13.51
CA ARG A 283 -2.31 7.51 -14.26
C ARG A 283 -3.14 6.24 -14.31
N ILE A 284 -4.25 6.16 -13.60
CA ILE A 284 -4.95 4.91 -13.29
C ILE A 284 -5.38 4.14 -14.53
N HIS A 285 -5.76 4.82 -15.61
CA HIS A 285 -6.14 4.20 -16.88
C HIS A 285 -5.00 3.45 -17.60
N SER A 286 -3.74 3.75 -17.24
CA SER A 286 -2.55 3.03 -17.74
C SER A 286 -2.06 1.95 -16.79
N LEU A 287 -2.73 1.78 -15.65
CA LEU A 287 -2.38 0.85 -14.60
C LEU A 287 -3.43 -0.27 -14.50
N ALA A 288 -3.06 -1.36 -13.89
CA ALA A 288 -3.94 -2.49 -13.61
C ALA A 288 -4.09 -2.71 -12.08
N PRO A 289 -4.77 -1.78 -11.38
CA PRO A 289 -5.06 -2.01 -9.96
C PRO A 289 -5.94 -3.25 -9.84
N ALA A 290 -5.51 -4.21 -9.03
CA ALA A 290 -6.25 -5.44 -8.85
C ALA A 290 -7.15 -5.34 -7.62
N VAL A 291 -8.45 -5.58 -7.82
CA VAL A 291 -9.40 -5.91 -6.76
C VAL A 291 -9.59 -7.42 -6.77
N GLU A 292 -9.26 -8.09 -5.68
CA GLU A 292 -9.39 -9.55 -5.55
C GLU A 292 -10.82 -9.96 -5.31
N THR A 293 -11.44 -9.32 -4.32
CA THR A 293 -12.81 -9.59 -3.92
C THR A 293 -13.41 -8.40 -3.17
N THR A 294 -14.72 -8.37 -3.16
CA THR A 294 -15.50 -7.47 -2.31
C THR A 294 -16.24 -8.28 -1.26
N LEU A 295 -16.27 -7.79 -0.02
CA LEU A 295 -16.98 -8.40 1.09
C LEU A 295 -17.91 -7.37 1.73
N PRO A 296 -19.02 -7.78 2.35
CA PRO A 296 -19.83 -6.89 3.19
C PRO A 296 -18.98 -6.27 4.30
N LEU A 297 -19.34 -5.08 4.77
CA LEU A 297 -18.59 -4.38 5.83
C LEU A 297 -18.44 -5.23 7.10
N GLU A 298 -19.49 -5.95 7.48
CA GLU A 298 -19.50 -6.84 8.64
C GLU A 298 -18.49 -7.99 8.58
N ASP A 299 -18.02 -8.34 7.38
CA ASP A 299 -16.98 -9.36 7.16
C ASP A 299 -15.55 -8.84 7.34
N ALA A 300 -15.33 -7.68 8.00
CA ALA A 300 -14.02 -7.08 8.19
C ALA A 300 -13.00 -8.02 8.84
N ALA A 301 -13.40 -8.82 9.83
CA ALA A 301 -12.54 -9.82 10.45
C ALA A 301 -12.02 -10.83 9.41
N LYS A 302 -12.90 -11.39 8.59
CA LYS A 302 -12.57 -12.31 7.49
C LYS A 302 -11.69 -11.64 6.43
N ALA A 303 -11.92 -10.36 6.13
CA ALA A 303 -11.09 -9.61 5.19
C ALA A 303 -9.66 -9.47 5.72
N HIS A 304 -9.48 -9.23 7.02
CA HIS A 304 -8.16 -9.20 7.66
C HIS A 304 -7.45 -10.57 7.62
N GLU A 305 -8.17 -11.66 7.91
CA GLU A 305 -7.64 -13.03 7.77
C GLU A 305 -7.13 -13.31 6.35
N LEU A 306 -7.89 -12.90 5.33
CA LEU A 306 -7.50 -13.05 3.94
C LEU A 306 -6.22 -12.26 3.62
N VAL A 307 -6.11 -11.01 4.08
CA VAL A 307 -4.89 -10.21 3.89
C VAL A 307 -3.69 -10.86 4.58
N GLU A 308 -3.86 -11.34 5.81
CA GLU A 308 -2.82 -12.00 6.61
C GLU A 308 -2.38 -13.34 6.01
N SER A 309 -3.28 -14.06 5.32
CA SER A 309 -2.95 -15.30 4.62
C SER A 309 -1.95 -15.10 3.48
N ARG A 310 -1.79 -13.84 3.01
CA ARG A 310 -0.95 -13.49 1.85
C ARG A 310 -1.32 -14.26 0.57
N THR A 311 -2.52 -14.79 0.50
CA THR A 311 -3.02 -15.49 -0.69
C THR A 311 -3.47 -14.50 -1.78
N PRO A 312 -4.20 -13.42 -1.46
CA PRO A 312 -4.75 -12.51 -2.46
C PRO A 312 -3.66 -11.85 -3.33
N ILE A 313 -4.01 -11.59 -4.59
CA ILE A 313 -3.19 -10.81 -5.53
C ILE A 313 -3.63 -9.36 -5.53
N GLY A 314 -4.95 -9.11 -5.43
CA GLY A 314 -5.56 -7.79 -5.43
C GLY A 314 -5.92 -7.29 -4.03
N LYS A 315 -6.53 -6.10 -3.99
CA LYS A 315 -7.13 -5.54 -2.78
C LYS A 315 -8.42 -6.26 -2.41
N ILE A 316 -8.65 -6.39 -1.12
CA ILE A 316 -9.96 -6.73 -0.57
C ILE A 316 -10.67 -5.42 -0.26
N ILE A 317 -11.89 -5.29 -0.75
CA ILE A 317 -12.73 -4.10 -0.55
C ILE A 317 -13.92 -4.48 0.32
N LEU A 318 -14.14 -3.74 1.40
CA LEU A 318 -15.36 -3.83 2.18
C LEU A 318 -16.43 -2.91 1.58
N ARG A 319 -17.68 -3.41 1.54
CA ARG A 319 -18.85 -2.71 1.02
C ARG A 319 -19.79 -2.31 2.15
N PRO A 320 -19.82 -1.04 2.56
CA PRO A 320 -20.84 -0.54 3.44
C PRO A 320 -22.23 -0.63 2.78
N GLY A 321 -23.25 -1.03 3.54
CA GLY A 321 -24.65 -1.05 3.07
C GLY A 321 -25.02 -2.13 2.05
N ALA A 322 -24.17 -3.12 1.79
CA ALA A 322 -24.39 -4.17 0.79
C ALA A 322 -25.62 -5.07 1.08
N ASN A 323 -26.16 -5.03 2.29
CA ASN A 323 -27.27 -5.89 2.74
C ASN A 323 -28.59 -5.10 2.98
N ARG A 324 -28.73 -3.89 2.42
CA ARG A 324 -29.99 -3.11 2.54
C ARG A 324 -30.68 -2.94 1.20
#